data_a9240c6d5471fc7ca72a706cd777f20f
#
_entry.id   a9240c6d5471fc7ca72a706cd777f20f
#
_cell.length_a   1.000
_cell.length_b   1.000
_cell.length_c   1.000
_cell.angle_alpha   90.00
_cell.angle_beta   90.00
_cell.angle_gamma   90.00
#
_symmetry.space_group_name_H-M   'P 1'
#
loop_
_entity.id
_entity.type
_entity.pdbx_description
1 polymer ?
#
loop_
_entity_poly.entity_id
_entity_poly.type
_entity_poly.pdbx_seq_one_letter_code
_entity_poly.pdbx_strand_id
1 'polypeptide(L)'
;PTRRSSDLYEFLSISSFEDSERTVWNRVSDLGDYQKLIEVYEEQTEPTFIFNVTMQNHGGYDGIGELKPEELVDVDEEYSGYSDLQMYESLIAKSDQALSYLISYFEQVDRPVIICFFGDHQPALNGDFENALREAGREDTDTDLTMTEKIYTVPYFIWSNYEIPEDYSMKNSRGEDVISTNYLGTLVWKYAGLEMSAYDRYRMNQREQIPVFNFAGYMTADGDWYDLWAENSYREWIERYRTVQYYALFDRKSNGRYFVGE
;
A
#
# COMPACT_ATOMS: atom_id res chain seq x y z
N PRO A 1 23.62 10.31 25.46
CA PRO A 1 23.25 8.92 25.23
C PRO A 1 22.54 8.81 23.91
N THR A 2 23.12 8.02 22.98
CA THR A 2 22.46 7.65 21.72
C THR A 2 21.24 6.81 22.10
N ARG A 3 20.03 7.37 21.94
CA ARG A 3 18.80 6.57 22.03
C ARG A 3 18.91 5.41 21.05
N ARG A 4 18.65 4.19 21.52
CA ARG A 4 18.58 3.03 20.63
C ARG A 4 17.34 3.22 19.74
N SER A 5 17.37 2.74 18.52
CA SER A 5 16.21 2.83 17.60
C SER A 5 14.93 2.22 18.20
N SER A 6 15.07 1.24 19.11
CA SER A 6 13.97 0.68 19.92
C SER A 6 13.31 1.69 20.87
N ASP A 7 13.96 2.83 21.17
CA ASP A 7 13.42 3.85 22.05
C ASP A 7 12.61 4.91 21.27
N LEU A 8 12.54 4.80 19.93
CA LEU A 8 11.86 5.74 19.05
C LEU A 8 10.52 5.21 18.52
N TYR A 9 10.29 3.91 18.59
CA TYR A 9 9.08 3.25 18.11
C TYR A 9 8.47 2.40 19.21
N GLU A 10 7.18 2.53 19.40
CA GLU A 10 6.36 1.60 20.15
C GLU A 10 5.83 0.54 19.18
N PHE A 11 5.92 -0.73 19.55
CA PHE A 11 5.40 -1.84 18.78
C PHE A 11 4.22 -2.47 19.50
N LEU A 12 3.04 -2.35 18.92
CA LEU A 12 1.82 -2.99 19.39
C LEU A 12 1.69 -4.37 18.74
N SER A 13 1.82 -5.41 19.54
CA SER A 13 1.63 -6.79 19.10
C SER A 13 0.18 -7.23 19.25
N ILE A 14 -0.14 -8.44 18.80
CA ILE A 14 -1.50 -9.03 18.94
C ILE A 14 -2.04 -9.01 20.36
N SER A 15 -1.18 -9.02 21.39
CA SER A 15 -1.59 -8.90 22.79
C SER A 15 -2.16 -7.53 23.15
N SER A 16 -1.85 -6.49 22.39
CA SER A 16 -2.45 -5.15 22.57
C SER A 16 -3.89 -5.06 22.06
N PHE A 17 -4.38 -6.12 21.40
CA PHE A 17 -5.70 -6.22 20.78
C PHE A 17 -6.58 -7.31 21.44
N GLU A 18 -6.31 -7.69 22.71
CA GLU A 18 -7.05 -8.78 23.37
C GLU A 18 -8.55 -8.50 23.44
N ASP A 19 -8.94 -7.24 23.70
CA ASP A 19 -10.33 -6.80 23.82
C ASP A 19 -10.93 -6.31 22.49
N SER A 20 -10.18 -6.36 21.40
CA SER A 20 -10.65 -5.89 20.08
C SER A 20 -11.62 -6.89 19.45
N GLU A 21 -12.53 -6.36 18.63
CA GLU A 21 -13.44 -7.17 17.83
C GLU A 21 -12.70 -8.20 16.98
N ARG A 22 -13.25 -9.41 16.92
CA ARG A 22 -12.71 -10.52 16.14
C ARG A 22 -13.65 -10.89 15.01
N THR A 23 -13.05 -11.34 13.92
CA THR A 23 -13.73 -11.88 12.76
C THR A 23 -13.34 -13.35 12.54
N VAL A 24 -13.48 -13.86 11.33
CA VAL A 24 -13.16 -15.26 10.97
C VAL A 24 -11.76 -15.67 11.43
N TRP A 25 -11.60 -16.94 11.78
CA TRP A 25 -10.34 -17.51 12.30
C TRP A 25 -9.78 -16.79 13.54
N ASN A 26 -10.66 -16.14 14.31
CA ASN A 26 -10.28 -15.36 15.49
C ASN A 26 -9.25 -14.25 15.21
N ARG A 27 -9.23 -13.71 14.00
CA ARG A 27 -8.41 -12.55 13.68
C ARG A 27 -9.03 -11.27 14.22
N VAL A 28 -8.22 -10.27 14.50
CA VAL A 28 -8.71 -8.91 14.77
C VAL A 28 -9.42 -8.42 13.52
N SER A 29 -10.66 -7.91 13.66
CA SER A 29 -11.35 -7.27 12.54
C SER A 29 -10.68 -5.94 12.21
N ASP A 30 -10.80 -5.48 10.96
CA ASP A 30 -10.29 -4.15 10.59
C ASP A 30 -10.96 -3.05 11.39
N LEU A 31 -12.24 -3.23 11.76
CA LEU A 31 -12.93 -2.30 12.65
C LEU A 31 -12.27 -2.27 14.05
N GLY A 32 -12.00 -3.43 14.64
CA GLY A 32 -11.34 -3.51 15.95
C GLY A 32 -9.90 -2.99 15.92
N ASP A 33 -9.21 -3.18 14.81
CA ASP A 33 -7.88 -2.63 14.57
C ASP A 33 -7.91 -1.10 14.48
N TYR A 34 -8.81 -0.53 13.68
CA TYR A 34 -8.95 0.93 13.54
C TYR A 34 -9.44 1.62 14.81
N GLN A 35 -10.29 0.96 15.61
CA GLN A 35 -10.64 1.46 16.94
C GLN A 35 -9.41 1.58 17.82
N LYS A 36 -8.53 0.57 17.81
CA LYS A 36 -7.27 0.61 18.53
C LYS A 36 -6.30 1.67 18.01
N LEU A 37 -6.24 1.84 16.69
CA LEU A 37 -5.45 2.92 16.06
C LEU A 37 -5.92 4.30 16.55
N ILE A 38 -7.24 4.51 16.62
CA ILE A 38 -7.82 5.76 17.12
C ILE A 38 -7.46 5.98 18.60
N GLU A 39 -7.55 4.95 19.47
CA GLU A 39 -7.11 5.06 20.86
C GLU A 39 -5.64 5.51 20.96
N VAL A 40 -4.76 4.86 20.19
CA VAL A 40 -3.33 5.21 20.15
C VAL A 40 -3.14 6.65 19.67
N TYR A 41 -3.89 7.08 18.65
CA TYR A 41 -3.84 8.45 18.15
C TYR A 41 -4.29 9.48 19.21
N GLU A 42 -5.37 9.19 19.97
CA GLU A 42 -5.90 10.08 21.00
C GLU A 42 -4.92 10.30 22.16
N GLU A 43 -4.08 9.31 22.46
CA GLU A 43 -3.03 9.41 23.46
C GLU A 43 -1.85 10.30 23.03
N GLN A 44 -1.73 10.61 21.73
CA GLN A 44 -0.59 11.37 21.20
C GLN A 44 -0.83 12.87 21.34
N THR A 45 0.16 13.57 21.89
CA THR A 45 0.18 15.04 22.00
C THR A 45 1.15 15.70 21.00
N GLU A 46 2.03 14.91 20.41
CA GLU A 46 3.06 15.34 19.45
C GLU A 46 2.75 14.76 18.04
N PRO A 47 3.33 15.33 16.99
CA PRO A 47 3.24 14.72 15.66
C PRO A 47 3.73 13.27 15.67
N THR A 48 2.90 12.36 15.20
CA THR A 48 3.13 10.92 15.31
C THR A 48 2.96 10.25 13.96
N PHE A 49 3.85 9.32 13.64
CA PHE A 49 3.72 8.40 12.52
C PHE A 49 3.26 7.03 13.03
N ILE A 50 2.14 6.55 12.50
CA ILE A 50 1.60 5.23 12.80
C ILE A 50 1.69 4.39 11.52
N PHE A 51 2.38 3.25 11.60
CA PHE A 51 2.37 2.24 10.55
C PHE A 51 1.50 1.08 11.02
N ASN A 52 0.36 0.90 10.38
CA ASN A 52 -0.64 -0.10 10.73
C ASN A 52 -0.69 -1.22 9.69
N VAL A 53 -0.88 -2.46 10.15
CA VAL A 53 -1.04 -3.65 9.30
C VAL A 53 -2.24 -4.44 9.77
N THR A 54 -3.30 -4.47 8.97
CA THR A 54 -4.50 -5.27 9.25
C THR A 54 -4.34 -6.71 8.78
N MET A 55 -5.04 -7.64 9.41
CA MET A 55 -4.93 -9.07 9.13
C MET A 55 -6.28 -9.73 8.80
N GLN A 56 -7.38 -8.98 8.77
CA GLN A 56 -8.71 -9.51 8.51
C GLN A 56 -8.76 -10.29 7.19
N ASN A 57 -8.20 -9.73 6.14
CA ASN A 57 -8.28 -10.26 4.79
C ASN A 57 -7.13 -11.22 4.41
N HIS A 58 -6.28 -11.59 5.36
CA HIS A 58 -5.22 -12.56 5.09
C HIS A 58 -5.79 -13.92 4.68
N GLY A 59 -5.25 -14.51 3.63
CA GLY A 59 -5.77 -15.69 2.93
C GLY A 59 -6.07 -16.94 3.75
N GLY A 60 -6.58 -17.94 3.04
CA GLY A 60 -7.18 -19.16 3.57
C GLY A 60 -8.71 -19.06 3.53
N TYR A 61 -9.31 -18.58 2.42
CA TYR A 61 -10.73 -18.22 2.29
C TYR A 61 -11.69 -19.42 2.24
N ASP A 62 -11.32 -20.55 2.84
CA ASP A 62 -12.08 -21.80 2.87
C ASP A 62 -13.13 -21.88 4.02
N GLY A 63 -13.19 -20.83 4.86
CA GLY A 63 -14.04 -20.76 6.04
C GLY A 63 -15.37 -20.03 5.84
N ILE A 64 -16.02 -20.11 4.66
CA ILE A 64 -17.26 -19.34 4.38
C ILE A 64 -18.34 -19.53 5.45
N GLY A 65 -18.42 -20.69 6.09
CA GLY A 65 -19.37 -20.99 7.16
C GLY A 65 -19.05 -20.28 8.50
N GLU A 66 -17.94 -19.59 8.63
CA GLU A 66 -17.60 -18.77 9.81
C GLU A 66 -18.27 -17.39 9.78
N LEU A 67 -18.72 -16.94 8.60
CA LEU A 67 -19.53 -15.73 8.46
C LEU A 67 -21.02 -16.09 8.57
N LYS A 68 -21.80 -15.19 9.15
CA LYS A 68 -23.25 -15.33 9.17
C LYS A 68 -23.82 -15.04 7.78
N PRO A 69 -24.98 -15.58 7.42
CA PRO A 69 -25.60 -15.34 6.12
C PRO A 69 -25.78 -13.83 5.78
N GLU A 70 -26.08 -13.01 6.78
CA GLU A 70 -26.24 -11.57 6.63
C GLU A 70 -24.95 -10.79 6.43
N GLU A 71 -23.80 -11.44 6.63
CA GLU A 71 -22.46 -10.86 6.44
C GLU A 71 -21.88 -11.22 5.07
N LEU A 72 -22.55 -12.14 4.34
CA LEU A 72 -22.11 -12.56 3.02
C LEU A 72 -22.59 -11.58 1.96
N VAL A 73 -21.72 -11.25 1.02
CA VAL A 73 -22.10 -10.53 -0.20
C VAL A 73 -22.54 -11.51 -1.27
N ASP A 74 -23.43 -11.07 -2.15
CA ASP A 74 -23.80 -11.84 -3.34
C ASP A 74 -22.71 -11.70 -4.39
N VAL A 75 -22.23 -12.81 -4.91
CA VAL A 75 -21.34 -12.88 -6.08
C VAL A 75 -22.17 -13.15 -7.34
N ASP A 76 -21.68 -12.72 -8.49
CA ASP A 76 -22.34 -12.98 -9.76
C ASP A 76 -22.58 -14.48 -9.98
N GLU A 77 -23.71 -14.81 -10.61
CA GLU A 77 -24.16 -16.21 -10.78
C GLU A 77 -23.09 -17.09 -11.45
N GLU A 78 -22.34 -16.55 -12.40
CA GLU A 78 -21.27 -17.27 -13.09
C GLU A 78 -20.10 -17.65 -12.18
N TYR A 79 -19.89 -16.91 -11.05
CA TYR A 79 -18.82 -17.13 -10.07
C TYR A 79 -19.33 -17.79 -8.78
N SER A 80 -20.61 -18.09 -8.67
CA SER A 80 -21.24 -18.63 -7.44
C SER A 80 -20.67 -20.00 -7.00
N GLY A 81 -19.93 -20.69 -7.88
CA GLY A 81 -19.21 -21.92 -7.55
C GLY A 81 -17.91 -21.72 -6.75
N TYR A 82 -17.43 -20.49 -6.60
CA TYR A 82 -16.18 -20.19 -5.91
C TYR A 82 -16.46 -19.59 -4.51
N SER A 83 -16.55 -20.46 -3.51
CA SER A 83 -16.84 -20.04 -2.13
C SER A 83 -15.73 -19.21 -1.49
N ASP A 84 -14.50 -19.38 -1.92
CA ASP A 84 -13.34 -18.57 -1.52
C ASP A 84 -13.45 -17.13 -2.05
N LEU A 85 -13.97 -16.94 -3.26
CA LEU A 85 -14.27 -15.60 -3.79
C LEU A 85 -15.35 -14.91 -2.94
N GLN A 86 -16.47 -15.59 -2.67
CA GLN A 86 -17.53 -15.01 -1.83
C GLN A 86 -17.03 -14.65 -0.44
N MET A 87 -16.18 -15.48 0.18
CA MET A 87 -15.55 -15.19 1.44
C MET A 87 -14.68 -13.93 1.36
N TYR A 88 -13.81 -13.87 0.35
CA TYR A 88 -12.91 -12.72 0.14
C TYR A 88 -13.70 -11.42 -0.05
N GLU A 89 -14.69 -11.40 -0.94
CA GLU A 89 -15.52 -10.22 -1.20
C GLU A 89 -16.28 -9.77 0.05
N SER A 90 -16.79 -10.73 0.82
CA SER A 90 -17.47 -10.43 2.09
C SER A 90 -16.54 -9.79 3.11
N LEU A 91 -15.29 -10.25 3.21
CA LEU A 91 -14.28 -9.64 4.08
C LEU A 91 -13.86 -8.26 3.59
N ILE A 92 -13.71 -8.05 2.28
CA ILE A 92 -13.42 -6.73 1.69
C ILE A 92 -14.57 -5.75 1.97
N ALA A 93 -15.82 -6.17 1.86
CA ALA A 93 -16.97 -5.32 2.21
C ALA A 93 -16.96 -4.90 3.68
N LYS A 94 -16.51 -5.78 4.59
CA LYS A 94 -16.33 -5.42 6.01
C LYS A 94 -15.16 -4.45 6.19
N SER A 95 -14.07 -4.61 5.45
CA SER A 95 -12.93 -3.69 5.46
C SER A 95 -13.32 -2.31 4.96
N ASP A 96 -14.13 -2.22 3.90
CA ASP A 96 -14.65 -0.95 3.37
C ASP A 96 -15.49 -0.20 4.42
N GLN A 97 -16.36 -0.91 5.12
CA GLN A 97 -17.13 -0.34 6.23
C GLN A 97 -16.22 0.15 7.37
N ALA A 98 -15.22 -0.63 7.74
CA ALA A 98 -14.24 -0.25 8.76
C ALA A 98 -13.43 0.97 8.34
N LEU A 99 -13.01 1.02 7.08
CA LEU A 99 -12.28 2.16 6.52
C LEU A 99 -13.16 3.43 6.51
N SER A 100 -14.43 3.30 6.15
CA SER A 100 -15.39 4.40 6.23
C SER A 100 -15.54 4.94 7.66
N TYR A 101 -15.54 4.05 8.66
CA TYR A 101 -15.54 4.44 10.07
C TYR A 101 -14.27 5.23 10.42
N LEU A 102 -13.09 4.75 10.03
CA LEU A 102 -11.80 5.41 10.28
C LEU A 102 -11.77 6.83 9.66
N ILE A 103 -12.14 6.93 8.38
CA ILE A 103 -12.19 8.23 7.66
C ILE A 103 -13.16 9.18 8.34
N SER A 104 -14.38 8.72 8.67
CA SER A 104 -15.40 9.54 9.32
C SER A 104 -14.97 10.07 10.68
N TYR A 105 -14.16 9.32 11.43
CA TYR A 105 -13.56 9.80 12.66
C TYR A 105 -12.56 10.92 12.39
N PHE A 106 -11.60 10.71 11.47
CA PHE A 106 -10.57 11.70 11.20
C PHE A 106 -11.05 12.95 10.46
N GLU A 107 -12.19 12.89 9.75
CA GLU A 107 -12.85 14.07 9.18
C GLU A 107 -13.27 15.10 10.25
N GLN A 108 -13.50 14.65 11.49
CA GLN A 108 -13.96 15.50 12.59
C GLN A 108 -12.81 15.99 13.48
N VAL A 109 -11.60 15.62 13.18
CA VAL A 109 -10.41 15.96 13.99
C VAL A 109 -9.79 17.26 13.53
N ASP A 110 -9.55 18.20 14.45
CA ASP A 110 -8.95 19.51 14.16
C ASP A 110 -7.46 19.44 13.80
N ARG A 111 -6.73 18.43 14.32
CA ARG A 111 -5.30 18.25 13.98
C ARG A 111 -5.15 17.75 12.54
N PRO A 112 -4.15 18.24 11.77
CA PRO A 112 -3.89 17.73 10.44
C PRO A 112 -3.55 16.23 10.45
N VAL A 113 -4.28 15.45 9.65
CA VAL A 113 -4.08 14.01 9.49
C VAL A 113 -4.00 13.68 8.01
N ILE A 114 -3.05 12.83 7.66
CA ILE A 114 -2.91 12.22 6.34
C ILE A 114 -2.92 10.69 6.50
N ILE A 115 -3.70 10.03 5.69
CA ILE A 115 -3.80 8.57 5.64
C ILE A 115 -3.33 8.10 4.26
N CYS A 116 -2.35 7.21 4.25
CA CYS A 116 -1.97 6.46 3.06
C CYS A 116 -2.41 5.02 3.24
N PHE A 117 -3.39 4.61 2.48
CA PHE A 117 -3.88 3.23 2.43
C PHE A 117 -3.34 2.53 1.19
N PHE A 118 -2.90 1.29 1.33
CA PHE A 118 -2.45 0.46 0.20
C PHE A 118 -2.57 -1.02 0.55
N GLY A 119 -2.82 -1.84 -0.48
CA GLY A 119 -2.72 -3.28 -0.35
C GLY A 119 -1.25 -3.73 -0.35
N ASP A 120 -0.98 -4.85 0.30
CA ASP A 120 0.36 -5.46 0.30
C ASP A 120 0.55 -6.44 -0.87
N HIS A 121 -0.48 -7.20 -1.22
CA HIS A 121 -0.54 -8.12 -2.36
C HIS A 121 -1.99 -8.47 -2.70
N GLN A 122 -2.21 -9.09 -3.85
CA GLN A 122 -3.51 -9.65 -4.22
C GLN A 122 -3.83 -10.91 -3.40
N PRO A 123 -5.13 -11.28 -3.26
CA PRO A 123 -5.55 -12.50 -2.57
C PRO A 123 -5.08 -13.74 -3.34
N ALA A 124 -4.84 -14.85 -2.64
CA ALA A 124 -4.67 -16.16 -3.25
C ALA A 124 -6.03 -16.88 -3.23
N LEU A 125 -6.71 -16.89 -4.36
CA LEU A 125 -8.00 -17.51 -4.57
C LEU A 125 -7.86 -18.85 -5.30
N ASN A 126 -9.00 -19.49 -5.64
CA ASN A 126 -9.00 -20.70 -6.43
C ASN A 126 -8.26 -20.51 -7.76
N GLY A 127 -7.32 -21.40 -8.08
CA GLY A 127 -6.45 -21.26 -9.25
C GLY A 127 -7.20 -21.25 -10.59
N ASP A 128 -8.33 -21.92 -10.71
CA ASP A 128 -9.15 -21.89 -11.95
C ASP A 128 -9.81 -20.52 -12.10
N PHE A 129 -10.30 -19.93 -10.99
CA PHE A 129 -10.83 -18.58 -10.98
C PHE A 129 -9.75 -17.53 -11.29
N GLU A 130 -8.58 -17.63 -10.65
CA GLU A 130 -7.46 -16.71 -10.93
C GLU A 130 -7.02 -16.77 -12.40
N ASN A 131 -6.98 -17.96 -12.99
CA ASN A 131 -6.64 -18.11 -14.41
C ASN A 131 -7.71 -17.50 -15.30
N ALA A 132 -9.01 -17.72 -15.01
CA ALA A 132 -10.10 -17.11 -15.75
C ALA A 132 -10.06 -15.58 -15.67
N LEU A 133 -9.78 -15.02 -14.49
CA LEU A 133 -9.64 -13.58 -14.28
C LEU A 133 -8.46 -13.00 -15.06
N ARG A 134 -7.31 -13.70 -15.06
CA ARG A 134 -6.14 -13.30 -15.85
C ARG A 134 -6.41 -13.26 -17.34
N GLU A 135 -7.08 -14.30 -17.85
CA GLU A 135 -7.43 -14.35 -19.29
C GLU A 135 -8.46 -13.27 -19.65
N ALA A 136 -9.45 -13.01 -18.79
CA ALA A 136 -10.42 -11.94 -18.99
C ALA A 136 -9.79 -10.54 -18.96
N GLY A 137 -8.77 -10.35 -18.12
CA GLY A 137 -8.01 -9.08 -18.03
C GLY A 137 -6.87 -8.95 -19.04
N ARG A 138 -6.70 -9.93 -19.94
CA ARG A 138 -5.62 -9.90 -20.94
C ARG A 138 -5.99 -9.04 -22.13
N GLU A 139 -5.06 -8.18 -22.53
CA GLU A 139 -5.16 -7.33 -23.73
C GLU A 139 -4.22 -7.85 -24.84
N ASP A 140 -4.54 -7.55 -26.09
CA ASP A 140 -3.71 -7.96 -27.26
C ASP A 140 -2.26 -7.43 -27.19
N THR A 141 -2.06 -6.33 -26.45
CA THR A 141 -0.75 -5.68 -26.26
C THR A 141 0.04 -6.22 -25.08
N ASP A 142 -0.55 -7.11 -24.26
CA ASP A 142 0.12 -7.64 -23.09
C ASP A 142 1.30 -8.56 -23.46
N THR A 143 2.36 -8.37 -22.71
CA THR A 143 3.55 -9.23 -22.69
C THR A 143 3.57 -10.05 -21.40
N ASP A 144 4.48 -11.01 -21.28
CA ASP A 144 4.68 -11.75 -20.04
C ASP A 144 5.04 -10.83 -18.87
N LEU A 145 5.79 -9.75 -19.15
CA LEU A 145 6.13 -8.74 -18.15
C LEU A 145 4.88 -7.99 -17.68
N THR A 146 4.07 -7.45 -18.59
CA THR A 146 2.87 -6.68 -18.20
C THR A 146 1.84 -7.56 -17.51
N MET A 147 1.70 -8.82 -17.89
CA MET A 147 0.87 -9.78 -17.18
C MET A 147 1.38 -10.08 -15.77
N THR A 148 2.70 -10.15 -15.58
CA THR A 148 3.32 -10.28 -14.25
C THR A 148 3.03 -9.04 -13.40
N GLU A 149 3.17 -7.84 -13.96
CA GLU A 149 2.89 -6.59 -13.24
C GLU A 149 1.42 -6.49 -12.79
N LYS A 150 0.47 -6.93 -13.62
CA LYS A 150 -0.96 -6.98 -13.23
C LYS A 150 -1.20 -7.81 -11.97
N ILE A 151 -0.45 -8.90 -11.77
CA ILE A 151 -0.56 -9.75 -10.56
C ILE A 151 -0.07 -9.01 -9.30
N TYR A 152 0.91 -8.13 -9.44
CA TYR A 152 1.50 -7.40 -8.32
C TYR A 152 0.93 -5.99 -8.13
N THR A 153 -0.11 -5.64 -8.90
CA THR A 153 -0.79 -4.36 -8.77
C THR A 153 -1.86 -4.43 -7.68
N VAL A 154 -1.83 -3.48 -6.77
CA VAL A 154 -2.78 -3.33 -5.66
C VAL A 154 -3.29 -1.89 -5.60
N PRO A 155 -4.51 -1.66 -5.10
CA PRO A 155 -5.04 -0.31 -4.94
C PRO A 155 -4.30 0.46 -3.84
N TYR A 156 -4.21 1.77 -4.02
CA TYR A 156 -3.81 2.69 -2.96
C TYR A 156 -4.60 4.00 -3.06
N PHE A 157 -4.63 4.75 -1.98
CA PHE A 157 -5.04 6.15 -1.98
C PHE A 157 -4.32 6.92 -0.88
N ILE A 158 -4.28 8.25 -1.04
CA ILE A 158 -3.82 9.17 -0.01
C ILE A 158 -4.99 10.12 0.27
N TRP A 159 -5.38 10.21 1.53
CA TRP A 159 -6.46 11.05 2.02
C TRP A 159 -5.96 11.97 3.13
N SER A 160 -6.54 13.16 3.26
CA SER A 160 -6.27 14.06 4.38
C SER A 160 -7.53 14.77 4.82
N ASN A 161 -7.58 15.18 6.09
CA ASN A 161 -8.65 16.01 6.63
C ASN A 161 -8.42 17.52 6.40
N TYR A 162 -7.44 17.87 5.59
CA TYR A 162 -7.12 19.23 5.19
C TYR A 162 -6.94 19.32 3.67
N GLU A 163 -7.03 20.55 3.13
CA GLU A 163 -6.83 20.77 1.70
C GLU A 163 -5.35 20.59 1.31
N ILE A 164 -5.12 19.72 0.35
CA ILE A 164 -3.80 19.51 -0.27
C ILE A 164 -3.74 20.43 -1.51
N PRO A 165 -2.82 21.42 -1.54
CA PRO A 165 -2.86 22.47 -2.55
C PRO A 165 -2.43 22.02 -3.94
N GLU A 166 -1.73 20.89 -4.06
CA GLU A 166 -1.18 20.39 -5.31
C GLU A 166 -1.46 18.90 -5.46
N ASP A 167 -1.88 18.48 -6.65
CA ASP A 167 -1.97 17.08 -7.04
C ASP A 167 -0.62 16.60 -7.57
N TYR A 168 -0.01 15.65 -6.87
CA TYR A 168 1.25 15.02 -7.27
C TYR A 168 1.05 13.65 -7.93
N SER A 169 -0.18 13.30 -8.31
CA SER A 169 -0.44 12.08 -9.07
C SER A 169 0.27 12.12 -10.43
N MET A 170 0.65 10.96 -10.93
CA MET A 170 1.24 10.80 -12.26
C MET A 170 0.42 9.77 -13.03
N LYS A 171 -0.42 10.26 -13.91
CA LYS A 171 -1.33 9.40 -14.66
C LYS A 171 -0.61 8.78 -15.86
N ASN A 172 -0.80 7.47 -16.01
CA ASN A 172 -0.38 6.76 -17.20
C ASN A 172 -1.23 7.14 -18.42
N SER A 173 -0.96 6.52 -19.57
CA SER A 173 -1.71 6.76 -20.83
C SER A 173 -3.21 6.42 -20.74
N ARG A 174 -3.63 5.65 -19.71
CA ARG A 174 -5.03 5.30 -19.43
C ARG A 174 -5.70 6.26 -18.44
N GLY A 175 -4.97 7.26 -17.94
CA GLY A 175 -5.46 8.20 -16.93
C GLY A 175 -5.44 7.65 -15.50
N GLU A 176 -4.81 6.50 -15.28
CA GLU A 176 -4.64 5.87 -13.97
C GLU A 176 -3.40 6.42 -13.26
N ASP A 177 -3.51 6.69 -11.97
CA ASP A 177 -2.35 7.04 -11.16
C ASP A 177 -1.65 5.76 -10.70
N VAL A 178 -0.45 5.54 -11.22
CA VAL A 178 0.36 4.36 -10.90
C VAL A 178 1.69 4.76 -10.26
N ILE A 179 2.06 4.02 -9.23
CA ILE A 179 3.28 4.28 -8.47
C ILE A 179 3.84 2.97 -7.88
N SER A 180 5.15 2.85 -7.87
CA SER A 180 5.78 1.80 -7.06
C SER A 180 5.78 2.15 -5.57
N THR A 181 5.60 1.14 -4.72
CA THR A 181 5.60 1.29 -3.26
C THR A 181 6.88 1.94 -2.71
N ASN A 182 8.02 1.79 -3.41
CA ASN A 182 9.29 2.44 -3.03
C ASN A 182 9.24 3.99 -3.09
N TYR A 183 8.29 4.58 -3.84
CA TYR A 183 8.07 6.03 -3.89
C TYR A 183 6.95 6.50 -2.95
N LEU A 184 6.07 5.60 -2.54
CA LEU A 184 4.82 5.94 -1.86
C LEU A 184 5.06 6.73 -0.57
N GLY A 185 6.00 6.30 0.27
CA GLY A 185 6.34 7.02 1.50
C GLY A 185 6.85 8.45 1.24
N THR A 186 7.64 8.66 0.17
CA THR A 186 8.11 10.00 -0.22
C THR A 186 6.96 10.86 -0.74
N LEU A 187 6.01 10.26 -1.47
CA LEU A 187 4.82 10.95 -1.94
C LEU A 187 3.94 11.42 -0.78
N VAL A 188 3.73 10.56 0.23
CA VAL A 188 3.04 10.93 1.48
C VAL A 188 3.73 12.11 2.16
N TRP A 189 5.07 12.05 2.27
CA TRP A 189 5.87 13.12 2.86
C TRP A 189 5.67 14.46 2.14
N LYS A 190 5.62 14.40 0.81
CA LYS A 190 5.37 15.58 -0.05
C LYS A 190 3.96 16.13 0.13
N TYR A 191 2.93 15.28 0.15
CA TYR A 191 1.54 15.68 0.43
C TYR A 191 1.36 16.26 1.84
N ALA A 192 2.13 15.78 2.82
CA ALA A 192 2.13 16.31 4.17
C ALA A 192 2.83 17.69 4.29
N GLY A 193 3.44 18.19 3.21
CA GLY A 193 4.16 19.46 3.20
C GLY A 193 5.44 19.44 4.05
N LEU A 194 5.99 18.26 4.32
CA LEU A 194 7.19 18.10 5.12
C LEU A 194 8.46 18.34 4.30
N GLU A 195 9.50 18.82 4.97
CA GLU A 195 10.80 19.05 4.33
C GLU A 195 11.39 17.74 3.82
N MET A 196 11.73 17.73 2.53
CA MET A 196 12.25 16.53 1.86
C MET A 196 13.77 16.45 2.02
N SER A 197 14.24 15.27 2.42
CA SER A 197 15.67 14.95 2.41
C SER A 197 16.23 14.92 0.98
N ALA A 198 17.57 14.95 0.85
CA ALA A 198 18.22 14.78 -0.45
C ALA A 198 17.83 13.43 -1.12
N TYR A 199 17.62 12.39 -0.32
CA TYR A 199 17.18 11.09 -0.82
C TYR A 199 15.73 11.11 -1.32
N ASP A 200 14.85 11.83 -0.62
CA ASP A 200 13.45 11.98 -1.04
C ASP A 200 13.33 12.77 -2.34
N ARG A 201 14.07 13.89 -2.45
CA ARG A 201 14.15 14.68 -3.70
C ARG A 201 14.66 13.82 -4.86
N TYR A 202 15.68 13.00 -4.62
CA TYR A 202 16.17 12.06 -5.63
C TYR A 202 15.09 11.06 -6.05
N ARG A 203 14.36 10.46 -5.11
CA ARG A 203 13.28 9.50 -5.41
C ARG A 203 12.14 10.15 -6.22
N MET A 204 11.77 11.38 -5.89
CA MET A 204 10.75 12.10 -6.66
C MET A 204 11.20 12.38 -8.09
N ASN A 205 12.45 12.79 -8.28
CA ASN A 205 13.02 12.98 -9.62
C ASN A 205 13.10 11.66 -10.40
N GLN A 206 13.48 10.57 -9.74
CA GLN A 206 13.47 9.23 -10.35
C GLN A 206 12.06 8.83 -10.79
N ARG A 207 11.04 9.06 -9.95
CA ARG A 207 9.63 8.77 -10.25
C ARG A 207 9.14 9.50 -11.50
N GLU A 208 9.58 10.73 -11.75
CA GLU A 208 9.20 11.48 -12.95
C GLU A 208 9.62 10.80 -14.26
N GLN A 209 10.67 9.99 -14.23
CA GLN A 209 11.18 9.25 -15.38
C GLN A 209 10.71 7.80 -15.38
N ILE A 210 10.65 7.19 -14.20
CA ILE A 210 10.33 5.78 -13.98
C ILE A 210 9.34 5.68 -12.82
N PRO A 211 8.05 5.88 -13.08
CA PRO A 211 7.02 5.86 -12.03
C PRO A 211 6.81 4.48 -11.41
N VAL A 212 7.09 3.42 -12.15
CA VAL A 212 7.04 2.04 -11.62
C VAL A 212 8.40 1.38 -11.77
N PHE A 213 8.86 0.80 -10.67
CA PHE A 213 10.11 0.06 -10.61
C PHE A 213 10.06 -1.01 -9.52
N ASN A 214 10.18 -2.26 -9.91
CA ASN A 214 10.15 -3.40 -8.99
C ASN A 214 11.13 -4.51 -9.41
N PHE A 215 10.95 -5.72 -8.90
CA PHE A 215 11.83 -6.86 -9.18
C PHE A 215 11.64 -7.44 -10.60
N ALA A 216 10.48 -7.26 -11.22
CA ALA A 216 10.17 -7.80 -12.53
C ALA A 216 10.60 -6.85 -13.66
N GLY A 217 10.40 -5.53 -13.46
CA GLY A 217 10.70 -4.56 -14.49
C GLY A 217 10.50 -3.12 -14.06
N TYR A 218 10.32 -2.26 -15.04
CA TYR A 218 10.00 -0.85 -14.83
C TYR A 218 9.11 -0.31 -15.95
N MET A 219 8.32 0.68 -15.59
CA MET A 219 7.54 1.48 -16.55
C MET A 219 8.14 2.88 -16.64
N THR A 220 8.27 3.40 -17.85
CA THR A 220 8.70 4.77 -18.10
C THR A 220 7.55 5.76 -17.98
N ALA A 221 7.86 7.04 -17.93
CA ALA A 221 6.85 8.11 -17.93
C ALA A 221 5.93 8.08 -19.16
N ASP A 222 6.41 7.54 -20.28
CA ASP A 222 5.62 7.36 -21.50
C ASP A 222 4.66 6.15 -21.44
N GLY A 223 4.77 5.33 -20.40
CA GLY A 223 3.94 4.13 -20.20
C GLY A 223 4.53 2.85 -20.80
N ASP A 224 5.74 2.91 -21.32
CA ASP A 224 6.42 1.75 -21.88
C ASP A 224 7.04 0.86 -20.80
N TRP A 225 6.88 -0.45 -20.92
CA TRP A 225 7.41 -1.43 -19.99
C TRP A 225 8.68 -2.10 -20.49
N TYR A 226 9.64 -2.24 -19.59
CA TYR A 226 10.93 -2.88 -19.86
C TYR A 226 11.34 -3.80 -18.71
N ASP A 227 12.02 -4.90 -19.02
CA ASP A 227 12.71 -5.68 -18.01
C ASP A 227 13.90 -4.92 -17.41
N LEU A 228 14.36 -5.34 -16.24
CA LEU A 228 15.45 -4.68 -15.49
C LEU A 228 16.79 -4.60 -16.22
N TRP A 229 16.97 -5.38 -17.28
CA TRP A 229 18.23 -5.52 -18.01
C TRP A 229 18.16 -4.93 -19.41
N ALA A 230 17.04 -4.32 -19.77
CA ALA A 230 16.86 -3.72 -21.08
C ALA A 230 17.95 -2.68 -21.40
N GLU A 231 18.54 -2.79 -22.59
CA GLU A 231 19.51 -1.84 -23.09
C GLU A 231 18.79 -0.69 -23.82
N ASN A 232 18.54 0.38 -23.08
CA ASN A 232 17.85 1.58 -23.60
C ASN A 232 18.32 2.85 -22.87
N SER A 233 17.76 4.00 -23.21
CA SER A 233 18.11 5.30 -22.61
C SER A 233 17.81 5.42 -21.11
N TYR A 234 16.95 4.55 -20.56
CA TYR A 234 16.57 4.56 -19.15
C TYR A 234 17.50 3.72 -18.25
N ARG A 235 18.40 2.91 -18.85
CA ARG A 235 19.31 2.06 -18.09
C ARG A 235 20.13 2.83 -17.06
N GLU A 236 20.61 4.01 -17.41
CA GLU A 236 21.37 4.85 -16.46
C GLU A 236 20.55 5.21 -15.21
N TRP A 237 19.24 5.43 -15.34
CA TRP A 237 18.35 5.69 -14.22
C TRP A 237 18.26 4.49 -13.26
N ILE A 238 18.14 3.29 -13.81
CA ILE A 238 18.09 2.05 -13.02
C ILE A 238 19.40 1.82 -12.26
N GLU A 239 20.55 1.95 -12.92
CA GLU A 239 21.86 1.77 -12.30
C GLU A 239 22.13 2.84 -11.22
N ARG A 240 21.71 4.07 -11.46
CA ARG A 240 21.82 5.16 -10.50
C ARG A 240 20.95 4.89 -9.28
N TYR A 241 19.70 4.44 -9.46
CA TYR A 241 18.80 4.09 -8.37
C TYR A 241 19.41 3.00 -7.47
N ARG A 242 19.90 1.92 -8.07
CA ARG A 242 20.57 0.83 -7.35
C ARG A 242 21.78 1.34 -6.55
N THR A 243 22.57 2.20 -7.16
CA THR A 243 23.75 2.79 -6.52
C THR A 243 23.35 3.66 -5.32
N VAL A 244 22.39 4.57 -5.49
CA VAL A 244 21.91 5.44 -4.41
C VAL A 244 21.29 4.64 -3.28
N GLN A 245 20.46 3.64 -3.60
CA GLN A 245 19.86 2.74 -2.62
C GLN A 245 20.94 1.97 -1.82
N TYR A 246 21.96 1.47 -2.51
CA TYR A 246 23.08 0.78 -1.84
C TYR A 246 23.78 1.72 -0.85
N TYR A 247 24.13 2.94 -1.27
CA TYR A 247 24.77 3.90 -0.38
C TYR A 247 23.86 4.34 0.76
N ALA A 248 22.59 4.55 0.51
CA ALA A 248 21.62 4.91 1.54
C ALA A 248 21.54 3.83 2.65
N LEU A 249 21.59 2.55 2.28
CA LEU A 249 21.48 1.44 3.22
C LEU A 249 22.81 1.07 3.91
N PHE A 250 23.94 1.19 3.22
CA PHE A 250 25.21 0.58 3.66
C PHE A 250 26.34 1.57 3.90
N ASP A 251 26.24 2.82 3.44
CA ASP A 251 27.30 3.81 3.66
C ASP A 251 27.25 4.39 5.08
N ARG A 252 28.00 3.75 5.98
CA ARG A 252 28.15 4.20 7.36
C ARG A 252 28.83 5.55 7.52
N LYS A 253 29.53 6.05 6.49
CA LYS A 253 30.26 7.32 6.55
C LYS A 253 29.33 8.52 6.35
N SER A 254 28.20 8.31 5.70
CA SER A 254 27.18 9.35 5.48
C SER A 254 26.49 9.79 6.77
N ASN A 255 26.54 8.96 7.84
CA ASN A 255 25.84 9.19 9.12
C ASN A 255 24.35 9.57 8.96
N GLY A 256 23.69 9.01 7.95
CA GLY A 256 22.29 9.29 7.67
C GLY A 256 22.02 10.65 7.01
N ARG A 257 23.02 11.38 6.54
CA ARG A 257 22.85 12.69 5.89
C ARG A 257 21.90 12.70 4.70
N TYR A 258 21.73 11.56 4.05
CA TYR A 258 20.78 11.42 2.93
C TYR A 258 19.31 11.48 3.36
N PHE A 259 19.03 11.27 4.66
CA PHE A 259 17.67 11.13 5.21
C PHE A 259 17.25 12.32 6.09
N VAL A 260 18.06 13.33 6.22
CA VAL A 260 17.71 14.55 6.96
C VAL A 260 17.49 15.70 5.99
N GLY A 261 16.50 16.53 6.28
CA GLY A 261 16.33 17.84 5.63
C GLY A 261 17.53 18.76 5.88
N GLU A 262 17.72 19.75 5.03
CA GLU A 262 18.75 20.77 5.20
C GLU A 262 18.40 21.75 6.32
#